data_ab878d7564e1aecdef7a1de714b8103e
#
_entry.id   ab878d7564e1aecdef7a1de714b8103e
#
_cell.length_a   1.000
_cell.length_b   1.000
_cell.length_c   1.000
_cell.angle_alpha   90.00
_cell.angle_beta   90.00
_cell.angle_gamma   90.00
#
_symmetry.space_group_name_H-M   'P 1'
#
loop_
_entity.id
_entity.type
_entity.pdbx_description
1 polymer ?
#
loop_
_entity_poly.entity_id
_entity_poly.type
_entity_poly.pdbx_seq_one_letter_code
_entity_poly.pdbx_strand_id
1 'polypeptide(L)'
;MGGLAVAVHTTQFEIRKPEVGLFEPVLRVTKEEMDTYEARTGKTLVRVAGACGEAEQACAEARTAKALGFDAVLLSPGGLAHRTEEELVERTHAVAAEMPVIGFYLQTACGGRRLSYEYWKAVADTPGVVAIKCASFNRYQSIDLVRGVAYSARREEIALYTGNDDNIVADLLTPYRFPVDGKEVELRFVGGLLGHWSVWTHSVVKLYEELREYRDGRDIPAELLARGAAVTDFNGVFFDVAHNFAGCIPGVHEVLRRQGLMAGTWCLDPDETLSEGQAREIDRVYEMYPHLNDDAFVALNLKDWMA
;
A
#
# COMPACT_ATOMS: atom_id res chain seq x y z
N MET A 1 5.91 3.31 12.65
CA MET A 1 5.30 3.68 11.35
C MET A 1 6.00 4.95 10.86
N GLY A 2 6.32 5.03 9.57
CA GLY A 2 7.05 6.18 8.98
C GLY A 2 6.15 7.17 8.24
N GLY A 3 4.89 6.85 7.98
CA GLY A 3 3.95 7.71 7.27
C GLY A 3 2.60 7.07 7.07
N LEU A 4 1.68 7.81 6.46
CA LEU A 4 0.35 7.35 6.06
C LEU A 4 0.12 7.64 4.58
N ALA A 5 -0.54 6.70 3.90
CA ALA A 5 -1.06 6.89 2.55
C ALA A 5 -2.60 6.84 2.58
N VAL A 6 -3.25 7.82 1.99
CA VAL A 6 -4.70 8.00 2.00
C VAL A 6 -5.23 8.30 0.60
N ALA A 7 -6.51 8.18 0.38
CA ALA A 7 -7.18 8.42 -0.91
C ALA A 7 -6.76 7.43 -2.03
N VAL A 8 -6.43 6.20 -1.66
CA VAL A 8 -6.23 5.05 -2.55
C VAL A 8 -7.16 3.90 -2.13
N HIS A 9 -6.96 2.70 -2.61
CA HIS A 9 -7.87 1.55 -2.56
C HIS A 9 -8.67 1.40 -1.24
N THR A 10 -7.99 1.27 -0.09
CA THR A 10 -8.66 1.10 1.23
C THR A 10 -9.41 2.34 1.72
N THR A 11 -9.17 3.50 1.13
CA THR A 11 -9.93 4.72 1.40
C THR A 11 -11.11 4.89 0.43
N GLN A 12 -11.31 3.92 -0.45
CA GLN A 12 -12.34 3.86 -1.49
C GLN A 12 -12.18 4.94 -2.57
N PHE A 13 -12.16 4.51 -3.83
CA PHE A 13 -12.00 5.44 -4.96
C PHE A 13 -13.22 6.35 -5.15
N GLU A 14 -14.38 5.92 -4.65
CA GLU A 14 -15.69 6.59 -4.65
C GLU A 14 -15.68 7.95 -3.98
N ILE A 15 -14.72 8.24 -3.10
CA ILE A 15 -14.55 9.58 -2.49
C ILE A 15 -14.43 10.69 -3.54
N ARG A 16 -14.09 10.33 -4.80
CA ARG A 16 -13.91 11.25 -5.94
C ARG A 16 -15.18 11.50 -6.73
N LYS A 17 -16.22 10.68 -6.54
CA LYS A 17 -17.50 10.88 -7.22
C LYS A 17 -18.06 12.26 -6.81
N PRO A 18 -18.54 13.09 -7.76
CA PRO A 18 -19.03 14.43 -7.45
C PRO A 18 -20.13 14.45 -6.38
N GLU A 19 -21.01 13.45 -6.39
CA GLU A 19 -22.08 13.28 -5.42
C GLU A 19 -21.59 12.88 -4.01
N VAL A 20 -20.38 12.32 -3.90
CA VAL A 20 -19.74 11.97 -2.64
C VAL A 20 -18.88 13.11 -2.12
N GLY A 21 -18.02 13.69 -2.97
CA GLY A 21 -17.26 14.90 -2.69
C GLY A 21 -16.30 14.82 -1.49
N LEU A 22 -15.76 13.64 -1.19
CA LEU A 22 -14.96 13.40 0.02
C LEU A 22 -13.44 13.43 -0.22
N PHE A 23 -12.94 13.63 -1.43
CA PHE A 23 -11.50 13.57 -1.69
C PHE A 23 -10.71 14.57 -0.83
N GLU A 24 -11.02 15.87 -0.93
CA GLU A 24 -10.33 16.89 -0.16
C GLU A 24 -10.63 16.81 1.35
N PRO A 25 -11.88 16.59 1.82
CA PRO A 25 -12.17 16.38 3.24
C PRO A 25 -11.35 15.26 3.89
N VAL A 26 -11.20 14.11 3.21
CA VAL A 26 -10.40 12.97 3.71
C VAL A 26 -8.92 13.36 3.85
N LEU A 27 -8.36 14.08 2.88
CA LEU A 27 -6.97 14.57 2.98
C LEU A 27 -6.81 15.54 4.17
N ARG A 28 -7.75 16.45 4.38
CA ARG A 28 -7.69 17.42 5.49
C ARG A 28 -7.72 16.73 6.85
N VAL A 29 -8.69 15.85 7.09
CA VAL A 29 -8.80 15.11 8.35
C VAL A 29 -7.55 14.28 8.61
N THR A 30 -7.05 13.57 7.58
CA THR A 30 -5.82 12.78 7.72
C THR A 30 -4.62 13.66 8.11
N LYS A 31 -4.49 14.82 7.48
CA LYS A 31 -3.42 15.76 7.80
C LYS A 31 -3.54 16.29 9.24
N GLU A 32 -4.71 16.70 9.66
CA GLU A 32 -4.97 17.21 11.01
C GLU A 32 -4.61 16.18 12.08
N GLU A 33 -4.98 14.92 11.87
CA GLU A 33 -4.61 13.82 12.78
C GLU A 33 -3.09 13.57 12.80
N MET A 34 -2.44 13.62 11.62
CA MET A 34 -0.98 13.47 11.54
C MET A 34 -0.26 14.63 12.24
N ASP A 35 -0.70 15.87 12.04
CA ASP A 35 -0.13 17.05 12.70
C ASP A 35 -0.29 16.94 14.23
N THR A 36 -1.46 16.50 14.70
CA THR A 36 -1.74 16.28 16.12
C THR A 36 -0.81 15.21 16.72
N TYR A 37 -0.64 14.10 15.99
CA TYR A 37 0.28 13.03 16.39
C TYR A 37 1.73 13.52 16.44
N GLU A 38 2.19 14.25 15.44
CA GLU A 38 3.56 14.80 15.37
C GLU A 38 3.81 15.78 16.51
N ALA A 39 2.88 16.70 16.77
CA ALA A 39 2.98 17.65 17.87
C ALA A 39 3.08 16.95 19.24
N ARG A 40 2.34 15.87 19.43
CA ARG A 40 2.35 15.09 20.68
C ARG A 40 3.59 14.25 20.87
N THR A 41 4.15 13.69 19.79
CA THR A 41 5.20 12.66 19.87
C THR A 41 6.60 13.15 19.48
N GLY A 42 6.69 14.29 18.80
CA GLY A 42 7.95 14.80 18.21
C GLY A 42 8.43 13.97 17.00
N LYS A 43 7.63 13.04 16.50
CA LYS A 43 7.95 12.22 15.31
C LYS A 43 7.45 12.92 14.05
N THR A 44 8.18 12.79 12.96
CA THR A 44 7.76 13.25 11.64
C THR A 44 7.19 12.08 10.83
N LEU A 45 6.06 12.27 10.17
CA LEU A 45 5.39 11.30 9.32
C LEU A 45 5.38 11.75 7.86
N VAL A 46 5.70 10.84 6.94
CA VAL A 46 5.53 11.08 5.50
C VAL A 46 4.04 11.04 5.14
N ARG A 47 3.57 12.09 4.48
CA ARG A 47 2.18 12.26 4.04
C ARG A 47 2.04 11.92 2.57
N VAL A 48 1.30 10.86 2.26
CA VAL A 48 1.10 10.40 0.88
C VAL A 48 -0.38 10.47 0.54
N ALA A 49 -0.72 11.21 -0.52
CA ALA A 49 -2.08 11.24 -1.06
C ALA A 49 -2.18 10.37 -2.31
N GLY A 50 -3.30 9.71 -2.55
CA GLY A 50 -3.56 9.03 -3.82
C GLY A 50 -3.87 10.04 -4.93
N ALA A 51 -3.39 9.75 -6.15
CA ALA A 51 -3.80 10.44 -7.37
C ALA A 51 -4.23 9.41 -8.43
N CYS A 52 -5.37 9.65 -9.08
CA CYS A 52 -6.03 8.70 -9.98
C CYS A 52 -6.49 9.38 -11.28
N GLY A 53 -7.03 8.58 -12.18
CA GLY A 53 -7.64 9.05 -13.43
C GLY A 53 -6.62 9.49 -14.49
N GLU A 54 -7.11 10.19 -15.49
CA GLU A 54 -6.32 10.74 -16.59
C GLU A 54 -5.33 11.81 -16.09
N ALA A 55 -4.41 12.23 -16.94
CA ALA A 55 -3.34 13.18 -16.59
C ALA A 55 -3.88 14.47 -15.95
N GLU A 56 -4.95 15.05 -16.52
CA GLU A 56 -5.56 16.28 -16.01
C GLU A 56 -6.08 16.11 -14.58
N GLN A 57 -6.84 15.05 -14.32
CA GLN A 57 -7.36 14.74 -12.99
C GLN A 57 -6.22 14.46 -12.01
N ALA A 58 -5.27 13.60 -12.39
CA ALA A 58 -4.15 13.24 -11.53
C ALA A 58 -3.28 14.46 -11.14
N CYS A 59 -3.04 15.38 -12.10
CA CYS A 59 -2.35 16.65 -11.83
C CYS A 59 -3.17 17.56 -10.90
N ALA A 60 -4.48 17.64 -11.08
CA ALA A 60 -5.37 18.43 -10.19
C ALA A 60 -5.35 17.87 -8.76
N GLU A 61 -5.43 16.54 -8.58
CA GLU A 61 -5.34 15.88 -7.29
C GLU A 61 -3.96 16.09 -6.64
N ALA A 62 -2.88 16.02 -7.43
CA ALA A 62 -1.52 16.29 -6.96
C ALA A 62 -1.37 17.75 -6.47
N ARG A 63 -1.91 18.73 -7.20
CA ARG A 63 -1.91 20.15 -6.77
C ARG A 63 -2.69 20.33 -5.47
N THR A 64 -3.86 19.70 -5.32
CA THR A 64 -4.64 19.73 -4.09
C THR A 64 -3.85 19.13 -2.92
N ALA A 65 -3.25 17.97 -3.10
CA ALA A 65 -2.42 17.33 -2.08
C ALA A 65 -1.23 18.22 -1.67
N LYS A 66 -0.52 18.79 -2.65
CA LYS A 66 0.58 19.73 -2.42
C LYS A 66 0.15 20.96 -1.63
N ALA A 67 -0.99 21.57 -2.00
CA ALA A 67 -1.55 22.73 -1.28
C ALA A 67 -1.93 22.40 0.17
N LEU A 68 -2.30 21.16 0.45
CA LEU A 68 -2.59 20.66 1.80
C LEU A 68 -1.34 20.22 2.56
N GLY A 69 -0.13 20.27 1.96
CA GLY A 69 1.13 19.94 2.63
C GLY A 69 1.44 18.44 2.65
N PHE A 70 0.95 17.67 1.70
CA PHE A 70 1.40 16.30 1.47
C PHE A 70 2.77 16.29 0.80
N ASP A 71 3.57 15.25 1.09
CA ASP A 71 4.97 15.13 0.63
C ASP A 71 5.06 14.47 -0.74
N ALA A 72 4.16 13.54 -1.04
CA ALA A 72 4.14 12.80 -2.31
C ALA A 72 2.72 12.33 -2.68
N VAL A 73 2.54 11.98 -3.95
CA VAL A 73 1.35 11.26 -4.42
C VAL A 73 1.67 9.83 -4.81
N LEU A 74 0.79 8.90 -4.43
CA LEU A 74 0.75 7.53 -4.93
C LEU A 74 -0.11 7.51 -6.20
N LEU A 75 0.55 7.40 -7.36
CA LEU A 75 -0.08 7.53 -8.66
C LEU A 75 -0.66 6.20 -9.14
N SER A 76 -1.99 6.04 -9.02
CA SER A 76 -2.68 4.82 -9.42
C SER A 76 -2.89 4.74 -10.94
N PRO A 77 -2.58 3.60 -11.60
CA PRO A 77 -2.92 3.34 -12.99
C PRO A 77 -4.33 2.73 -13.14
N GLY A 78 -5.08 2.58 -12.05
CA GLY A 78 -6.42 1.98 -12.05
C GLY A 78 -7.38 2.69 -13.01
N GLY A 79 -8.18 1.90 -13.74
CA GLY A 79 -9.13 2.41 -14.74
C GLY A 79 -8.52 2.83 -16.08
N LEU A 80 -7.19 2.78 -16.24
CA LEU A 80 -6.47 3.23 -17.44
C LEU A 80 -5.99 2.07 -18.33
N ALA A 81 -6.68 0.94 -18.32
CA ALA A 81 -6.30 -0.23 -19.12
C ALA A 81 -6.29 0.02 -20.64
N HIS A 82 -7.00 1.06 -21.10
CA HIS A 82 -7.08 1.48 -22.50
C HIS A 82 -5.88 2.32 -22.96
N ARG A 83 -5.05 2.83 -22.02
CA ARG A 83 -3.87 3.64 -22.33
C ARG A 83 -2.66 2.76 -22.67
N THR A 84 -1.77 3.25 -23.55
CA THR A 84 -0.48 2.58 -23.77
C THR A 84 0.47 2.81 -22.60
N GLU A 85 1.56 2.04 -22.52
CA GLU A 85 2.57 2.24 -21.48
C GLU A 85 3.28 3.59 -21.64
N GLU A 86 3.51 4.03 -22.87
CA GLU A 86 4.10 5.33 -23.19
C GLU A 86 3.21 6.47 -22.67
N GLU A 87 1.89 6.41 -22.91
CA GLU A 87 0.94 7.41 -22.39
C GLU A 87 0.92 7.44 -20.86
N LEU A 88 1.07 6.27 -20.19
CA LEU A 88 1.15 6.19 -18.74
C LEU A 88 2.48 6.77 -18.21
N VAL A 89 3.58 6.63 -18.94
CA VAL A 89 4.86 7.28 -18.62
C VAL A 89 4.74 8.79 -18.77
N GLU A 90 4.16 9.29 -19.88
CA GLU A 90 3.90 10.72 -20.08
C GLU A 90 3.02 11.31 -18.97
N ARG A 91 1.97 10.57 -18.56
CA ARG A 91 1.14 10.93 -17.41
C ARG A 91 1.97 11.03 -16.13
N THR A 92 2.89 10.09 -15.91
CA THR A 92 3.78 10.10 -14.75
C THR A 92 4.69 11.32 -14.77
N HIS A 93 5.25 11.68 -15.92
CA HIS A 93 6.03 12.91 -16.10
C HIS A 93 5.21 14.17 -15.76
N ALA A 94 3.96 14.26 -16.24
CA ALA A 94 3.09 15.40 -15.96
C ALA A 94 2.81 15.57 -14.47
N VAL A 95 2.49 14.49 -13.77
CA VAL A 95 2.22 14.52 -12.32
C VAL A 95 3.50 14.79 -11.52
N ALA A 96 4.64 14.22 -11.94
CA ALA A 96 5.94 14.43 -11.28
C ALA A 96 6.44 15.89 -11.40
N ALA A 97 5.95 16.64 -12.39
CA ALA A 97 6.22 18.09 -12.49
C ALA A 97 5.44 18.89 -11.42
N GLU A 98 4.34 18.38 -10.88
CA GLU A 98 3.56 19.05 -9.82
C GLU A 98 4.12 18.78 -8.43
N MET A 99 4.46 17.51 -8.11
CA MET A 99 5.04 17.10 -6.83
C MET A 99 5.68 15.70 -6.91
N PRO A 100 6.46 15.27 -5.88
CA PRO A 100 7.04 13.93 -5.85
C PRO A 100 6.01 12.82 -6.05
N VAL A 101 6.38 11.80 -6.85
CA VAL A 101 5.50 10.67 -7.21
C VAL A 101 6.05 9.37 -6.64
N ILE A 102 5.15 8.58 -6.08
CA ILE A 102 5.33 7.15 -5.82
C ILE A 102 4.59 6.40 -6.93
N GLY A 103 5.30 5.68 -7.79
CA GLY A 103 4.70 4.80 -8.79
C GLY A 103 3.92 3.67 -8.12
N PHE A 104 2.89 3.15 -8.78
CA PHE A 104 2.05 2.11 -8.20
C PHE A 104 1.76 0.98 -9.18
N TYR A 105 2.28 -0.22 -8.90
CA TYR A 105 1.84 -1.43 -9.56
C TYR A 105 0.59 -1.96 -8.87
N LEU A 106 -0.57 -1.66 -9.42
CA LEU A 106 -1.86 -2.18 -8.94
C LEU A 106 -2.17 -3.50 -9.64
N GLN A 107 -2.58 -4.52 -8.87
CA GLN A 107 -3.00 -5.82 -9.41
C GLN A 107 -4.24 -5.73 -10.31
N THR A 108 -4.38 -6.69 -11.20
CA THR A 108 -5.46 -6.70 -12.20
C THR A 108 -6.86 -6.89 -11.59
N ALA A 109 -6.99 -7.63 -10.50
CA ALA A 109 -8.27 -7.81 -9.81
C ALA A 109 -8.83 -6.52 -9.19
N CYS A 110 -7.97 -5.55 -8.88
CA CYS A 110 -8.37 -4.24 -8.35
C CYS A 110 -8.34 -3.14 -9.42
N GLY A 111 -8.51 -3.48 -10.69
CA GLY A 111 -8.57 -2.53 -11.80
C GLY A 111 -7.21 -2.09 -12.35
N GLY A 112 -6.11 -2.72 -11.96
CA GLY A 112 -4.80 -2.53 -12.56
C GLY A 112 -4.61 -3.32 -13.85
N ARG A 113 -3.37 -3.33 -14.35
CA ARG A 113 -2.98 -4.08 -15.55
C ARG A 113 -1.58 -4.62 -15.45
N ARG A 114 -1.23 -5.58 -16.31
CA ARG A 114 0.15 -5.99 -16.49
C ARG A 114 0.94 -4.84 -17.14
N LEU A 115 2.11 -4.55 -16.57
CA LEU A 115 3.05 -3.52 -17.02
C LEU A 115 4.42 -4.15 -17.24
N SER A 116 5.11 -3.73 -18.29
CA SER A 116 6.38 -4.30 -18.72
C SER A 116 7.54 -3.86 -17.82
N TYR A 117 8.64 -4.54 -17.93
CA TYR A 117 9.93 -4.13 -17.37
C TYR A 117 10.36 -2.75 -17.91
N GLU A 118 10.19 -2.52 -19.21
CA GLU A 118 10.53 -1.27 -19.88
C GLU A 118 9.73 -0.10 -19.32
N TYR A 119 8.45 -0.32 -19.05
CA TYR A 119 7.60 0.67 -18.37
C TYR A 119 8.17 1.08 -17.01
N TRP A 120 8.50 0.09 -16.17
CA TRP A 120 9.02 0.37 -14.82
C TRP A 120 10.38 1.05 -14.84
N LYS A 121 11.22 0.71 -15.82
CA LYS A 121 12.48 1.43 -16.05
C LYS A 121 12.21 2.88 -16.42
N ALA A 122 11.30 3.16 -17.35
CA ALA A 122 10.96 4.52 -17.78
C ALA A 122 10.34 5.34 -16.61
N VAL A 123 9.47 4.74 -15.82
CA VAL A 123 8.92 5.37 -14.60
C VAL A 123 10.04 5.69 -13.61
N ALA A 124 10.96 4.77 -13.34
CA ALA A 124 12.10 5.01 -12.46
C ALA A 124 13.07 6.07 -12.97
N ASP A 125 13.24 6.19 -14.30
CA ASP A 125 14.05 7.21 -14.94
C ASP A 125 13.38 8.61 -14.92
N THR A 126 12.07 8.70 -14.63
CA THR A 126 11.33 9.96 -14.59
C THR A 126 11.79 10.83 -13.42
N PRO A 127 12.29 12.08 -13.65
CA PRO A 127 12.60 13.02 -12.58
C PRO A 127 11.36 13.30 -11.72
N GLY A 128 11.54 13.31 -10.39
CA GLY A 128 10.43 13.52 -9.44
C GLY A 128 9.71 12.24 -9.00
N VAL A 129 9.95 11.10 -9.66
CA VAL A 129 9.60 9.79 -9.06
C VAL A 129 10.63 9.49 -7.97
N VAL A 130 10.14 9.24 -6.76
CA VAL A 130 10.98 9.02 -5.56
C VAL A 130 10.86 7.61 -4.98
N ALA A 131 9.78 6.92 -5.35
CA ALA A 131 9.55 5.55 -4.90
C ALA A 131 8.63 4.80 -5.87
N ILE A 132 8.56 3.47 -5.72
CA ILE A 132 7.59 2.63 -6.41
C ILE A 132 7.01 1.61 -5.43
N LYS A 133 5.68 1.55 -5.36
CA LYS A 133 4.91 0.52 -4.66
C LYS A 133 4.65 -0.64 -5.62
N CYS A 134 5.07 -1.85 -5.24
CA CYS A 134 4.81 -3.09 -5.95
C CYS A 134 3.68 -3.87 -5.29
N ALA A 135 2.50 -3.86 -5.88
CA ALA A 135 1.34 -4.65 -5.46
C ALA A 135 0.78 -5.45 -6.64
N SER A 136 1.64 -6.20 -7.31
CA SER A 136 1.28 -7.01 -8.47
C SER A 136 0.60 -8.34 -8.09
N PHE A 137 0.81 -8.85 -6.87
CA PHE A 137 0.40 -10.16 -6.40
C PHE A 137 0.87 -11.29 -7.32
N ASN A 138 1.97 -11.06 -7.99
CA ASN A 138 2.59 -11.99 -8.93
C ASN A 138 4.11 -11.85 -8.89
N ARG A 139 4.82 -12.93 -8.51
CA ARG A 139 6.28 -12.90 -8.36
C ARG A 139 7.03 -12.54 -9.64
N TYR A 140 6.57 -13.01 -10.78
CA TYR A 140 7.20 -12.68 -12.07
C TYR A 140 7.11 -11.17 -12.34
N GLN A 141 5.94 -10.58 -12.16
CA GLN A 141 5.72 -9.15 -12.36
C GLN A 141 6.45 -8.29 -11.32
N SER A 142 6.52 -8.76 -10.06
CA SER A 142 7.30 -8.08 -9.02
C SER A 142 8.79 -8.05 -9.38
N ILE A 143 9.34 -9.17 -9.89
CA ILE A 143 10.74 -9.24 -10.33
C ILE A 143 10.97 -8.33 -11.54
N ASP A 144 10.05 -8.26 -12.51
CA ASP A 144 10.14 -7.37 -13.65
C ASP A 144 10.18 -5.89 -13.23
N LEU A 145 9.37 -5.50 -12.25
CA LEU A 145 9.40 -4.16 -11.66
C LEU A 145 10.76 -3.86 -11.02
N VAL A 146 11.21 -4.72 -10.10
CA VAL A 146 12.48 -4.51 -9.38
C VAL A 146 13.66 -4.47 -10.35
N ARG A 147 13.65 -5.35 -11.39
CA ARG A 147 14.64 -5.35 -12.47
C ARG A 147 14.58 -4.04 -13.25
N GLY A 148 13.39 -3.51 -13.58
CA GLY A 148 13.24 -2.22 -14.25
C GLY A 148 13.93 -1.09 -13.47
N VAL A 149 13.73 -1.05 -12.15
CA VAL A 149 14.42 -0.09 -11.27
C VAL A 149 15.93 -0.33 -11.25
N ALA A 150 16.40 -1.59 -11.19
CA ALA A 150 17.83 -1.91 -11.17
C ALA A 150 18.55 -1.38 -12.41
N TYR A 151 17.90 -1.38 -13.57
CA TYR A 151 18.44 -0.85 -14.83
C TYR A 151 18.18 0.64 -15.06
N SER A 152 17.50 1.31 -14.13
CA SER A 152 17.35 2.78 -14.17
C SER A 152 18.67 3.48 -13.82
N ALA A 153 18.93 4.60 -14.46
CA ALA A 153 20.04 5.48 -14.10
C ALA A 153 19.87 6.10 -12.71
N ARG A 154 18.62 6.17 -12.22
CA ARG A 154 18.25 6.76 -10.95
C ARG A 154 17.96 5.71 -9.84
N ARG A 155 18.35 4.45 -10.03
CA ARG A 155 18.05 3.35 -9.08
C ARG A 155 18.35 3.64 -7.61
N GLU A 156 19.39 4.41 -7.33
CA GLU A 156 19.78 4.78 -5.97
C GLU A 156 18.84 5.85 -5.33
N GLU A 157 18.02 6.50 -6.15
CA GLU A 157 17.07 7.52 -5.72
C GLU A 157 15.66 6.95 -5.52
N ILE A 158 15.42 5.71 -5.95
CA ILE A 158 14.08 5.09 -5.96
C ILE A 158 13.93 4.13 -4.77
N ALA A 159 13.09 4.49 -3.81
CA ALA A 159 12.68 3.58 -2.75
C ALA A 159 11.65 2.56 -3.25
N LEU A 160 11.85 1.28 -2.95
CA LEU A 160 10.89 0.23 -3.28
C LEU A 160 10.04 -0.13 -2.05
N TYR A 161 8.72 -0.09 -2.20
CA TYR A 161 7.76 -0.53 -1.17
C TYR A 161 7.01 -1.77 -1.65
N THR A 162 6.95 -2.83 -0.81
CA THR A 162 6.03 -3.93 -1.11
C THR A 162 4.59 -3.50 -0.84
N GLY A 163 3.71 -3.90 -1.71
CA GLY A 163 2.26 -3.83 -1.62
C GLY A 163 1.64 -5.21 -1.85
N ASN A 164 2.48 -6.26 -1.85
CA ASN A 164 2.08 -7.65 -2.06
C ASN A 164 1.65 -8.26 -0.73
N ASP A 165 0.38 -8.13 -0.38
CA ASP A 165 -0.18 -8.69 0.86
C ASP A 165 -0.09 -10.23 0.92
N ASP A 166 0.14 -10.87 -0.21
CA ASP A 166 0.38 -12.30 -0.36
C ASP A 166 1.82 -12.74 -0.03
N ASN A 167 2.78 -11.80 0.14
CA ASN A 167 4.21 -12.17 0.28
C ASN A 167 5.04 -11.19 1.11
N ILE A 168 4.46 -10.57 2.13
CA ILE A 168 5.05 -9.44 2.89
C ILE A 168 6.41 -9.79 3.47
N VAL A 169 6.49 -10.87 4.25
CA VAL A 169 7.71 -11.26 4.98
C VAL A 169 8.85 -11.58 4.00
N ALA A 170 8.56 -12.38 2.98
CA ALA A 170 9.56 -12.73 1.99
C ALA A 170 10.03 -11.52 1.18
N ASP A 171 9.13 -10.60 0.79
CA ASP A 171 9.53 -9.37 0.08
C ASP A 171 10.48 -8.51 0.92
N LEU A 172 10.19 -8.33 2.20
CA LEU A 172 10.98 -7.49 3.10
C LEU A 172 12.36 -8.10 3.44
N LEU A 173 12.51 -9.44 3.34
CA LEU A 173 13.76 -10.13 3.62
C LEU A 173 14.61 -10.39 2.38
N THR A 174 14.02 -10.40 1.18
CA THR A 174 14.71 -10.81 -0.05
C THR A 174 15.64 -9.73 -0.59
N PRO A 175 16.95 -10.01 -0.80
CA PRO A 175 17.82 -9.20 -1.63
C PRO A 175 17.59 -9.56 -3.11
N TYR A 176 17.18 -8.61 -3.93
CA TYR A 176 17.05 -8.79 -5.37
C TYR A 176 18.34 -8.37 -6.06
N ARG A 177 19.00 -9.30 -6.74
CA ARG A 177 20.32 -9.08 -7.37
C ARG A 177 20.24 -9.21 -8.87
N PHE A 178 20.76 -8.21 -9.57
CA PHE A 178 20.78 -8.17 -11.03
C PHE A 178 22.17 -7.80 -11.55
N PRO A 179 22.66 -8.45 -12.63
CA PRO A 179 23.85 -8.00 -13.33
C PRO A 179 23.50 -6.80 -14.21
N VAL A 180 24.04 -5.63 -13.88
CA VAL A 180 23.87 -4.39 -14.64
C VAL A 180 25.25 -3.88 -15.03
N ASP A 181 25.53 -3.75 -16.33
CA ASP A 181 26.80 -3.25 -16.87
C ASP A 181 28.04 -3.96 -16.26
N GLY A 182 27.94 -5.29 -16.09
CA GLY A 182 29.01 -6.13 -15.56
C GLY A 182 29.22 -6.03 -14.03
N LYS A 183 28.35 -5.33 -13.31
CA LYS A 183 28.35 -5.23 -11.85
C LYS A 183 27.06 -5.81 -11.27
N GLU A 184 27.16 -6.39 -10.08
CA GLU A 184 25.98 -6.80 -9.34
C GLU A 184 25.33 -5.58 -8.67
N VAL A 185 24.05 -5.36 -8.97
CA VAL A 185 23.19 -4.37 -8.31
C VAL A 185 22.23 -5.10 -7.40
N GLU A 186 22.24 -4.79 -6.11
CA GLU A 186 21.30 -5.30 -5.14
C GLU A 186 20.25 -4.23 -4.81
N LEU A 187 18.98 -4.61 -4.88
CA LEU A 187 17.84 -3.79 -4.45
C LEU A 187 17.02 -4.55 -3.42
N ARG A 188 16.32 -3.80 -2.55
CA ARG A 188 15.44 -4.36 -1.53
C ARG A 188 14.17 -3.52 -1.39
N PHE A 189 13.08 -4.16 -1.01
CA PHE A 189 11.94 -3.42 -0.48
C PHE A 189 12.32 -2.83 0.88
N VAL A 190 12.28 -1.51 1.00
CA VAL A 190 12.67 -0.78 2.22
C VAL A 190 11.57 -0.75 3.27
N GLY A 191 10.34 -1.08 2.87
CA GLY A 191 9.17 -1.09 3.73
C GLY A 191 7.94 -1.60 3.00
N GLY A 192 6.79 -1.52 3.66
CA GLY A 192 5.49 -1.87 3.10
C GLY A 192 4.57 -0.66 3.00
N LEU A 193 3.79 -0.61 1.93
CA LEU A 193 2.65 0.27 1.75
C LEU A 193 1.50 -0.63 1.31
N LEU A 194 0.80 -1.20 2.27
CA LEU A 194 0.00 -2.41 2.15
C LEU A 194 -1.41 -2.21 2.71
N GLY A 195 -2.38 -2.93 2.17
CA GLY A 195 -3.71 -3.06 2.73
C GLY A 195 -3.69 -3.62 4.15
N HIS A 196 -2.85 -4.63 4.39
CA HIS A 196 -2.65 -5.22 5.71
C HIS A 196 -2.24 -4.20 6.79
N TRP A 197 -1.49 -3.16 6.45
CA TRP A 197 -1.09 -2.13 7.42
C TRP A 197 -2.27 -1.33 8.01
N SER A 198 -3.48 -1.42 7.46
CA SER A 198 -4.69 -0.80 7.99
C SER A 198 -5.38 -1.60 9.10
N VAL A 199 -4.99 -2.87 9.32
CA VAL A 199 -5.51 -3.74 10.37
C VAL A 199 -4.37 -4.34 11.19
N TRP A 200 -4.59 -4.60 12.48
CA TRP A 200 -3.58 -5.13 13.41
C TRP A 200 -2.25 -4.37 13.37
N THR A 201 -2.34 -3.07 13.20
CA THR A 201 -1.19 -2.18 12.88
C THR A 201 -0.08 -2.25 13.91
N HIS A 202 -0.40 -2.42 15.21
CA HIS A 202 0.61 -2.54 16.27
C HIS A 202 1.44 -3.82 16.10
N SER A 203 0.80 -4.96 15.81
CA SER A 203 1.50 -6.23 15.53
C SER A 203 2.31 -6.17 14.25
N VAL A 204 1.80 -5.48 13.23
CA VAL A 204 2.52 -5.22 11.97
C VAL A 204 3.81 -4.43 12.20
N VAL A 205 3.76 -3.39 13.02
CA VAL A 205 4.97 -2.59 13.34
C VAL A 205 6.01 -3.46 14.05
N LYS A 206 5.60 -4.31 14.99
CA LYS A 206 6.51 -5.26 15.66
C LYS A 206 7.13 -6.26 14.70
N LEU A 207 6.31 -6.83 13.81
CA LEU A 207 6.79 -7.73 12.76
C LEU A 207 7.83 -7.04 11.87
N TYR A 208 7.55 -5.83 11.42
CA TYR A 208 8.48 -5.07 10.58
C TYR A 208 9.80 -4.76 11.29
N GLU A 209 9.75 -4.38 12.57
CA GLU A 209 10.95 -4.12 13.38
C GLU A 209 11.79 -5.39 13.53
N GLU A 210 11.17 -6.53 13.80
CA GLU A 210 11.85 -7.83 13.88
C GLU A 210 12.49 -8.21 12.53
N LEU A 211 11.76 -8.07 11.41
CA LEU A 211 12.29 -8.36 10.07
C LEU A 211 13.52 -7.52 9.73
N ARG A 212 13.57 -6.28 10.22
CA ARG A 212 14.74 -5.40 10.01
C ARG A 212 16.02 -5.95 10.64
N GLU A 213 15.92 -6.68 11.74
CA GLU A 213 17.09 -7.29 12.41
C GLU A 213 17.74 -8.38 11.56
N TYR A 214 16.94 -9.08 10.73
CA TYR A 214 17.40 -10.16 9.87
C TYR A 214 17.70 -9.73 8.44
N ARG A 215 17.24 -8.57 8.03
CA ARG A 215 17.29 -8.08 6.66
C ARG A 215 18.71 -8.01 6.08
N ASP A 216 19.67 -7.61 6.89
CA ASP A 216 21.07 -7.45 6.49
C ASP A 216 21.95 -8.64 6.94
N GLY A 217 21.32 -9.63 7.60
CA GLY A 217 21.94 -10.87 8.04
C GLY A 217 22.05 -11.93 6.94
N ARG A 218 22.82 -12.99 7.23
CA ARG A 218 22.96 -14.16 6.34
C ARG A 218 21.98 -15.26 6.67
N ASP A 219 21.58 -15.36 7.94
CA ASP A 219 20.74 -16.43 8.43
C ASP A 219 19.34 -15.87 8.77
N ILE A 220 18.34 -16.38 8.07
CA ILE A 220 16.93 -16.04 8.28
C ILE A 220 16.29 -17.23 8.99
N PRO A 221 15.73 -17.06 10.22
CA PRO A 221 15.03 -18.14 10.90
C PRO A 221 13.85 -18.65 10.07
N ALA A 222 13.73 -19.97 9.94
CA ALA A 222 12.61 -20.60 9.22
C ALA A 222 11.25 -20.19 9.80
N GLU A 223 11.19 -19.87 11.10
CA GLU A 223 9.99 -19.38 11.77
C GLU A 223 9.44 -18.08 11.19
N LEU A 224 10.30 -17.20 10.69
CA LEU A 224 9.85 -15.99 9.98
C LEU A 224 9.14 -16.31 8.66
N LEU A 225 9.58 -17.36 7.96
CA LEU A 225 8.92 -17.82 6.74
C LEU A 225 7.57 -18.47 7.07
N ALA A 226 7.50 -19.27 8.14
CA ALA A 226 6.25 -19.85 8.63
C ALA A 226 5.26 -18.75 9.05
N ARG A 227 5.72 -17.71 9.76
CA ARG A 227 4.91 -16.54 10.09
C ARG A 227 4.45 -15.80 8.84
N GLY A 228 5.29 -15.70 7.82
CA GLY A 228 4.93 -15.16 6.51
C GLY A 228 3.75 -15.89 5.87
N ALA A 229 3.72 -17.22 5.95
CA ALA A 229 2.59 -18.03 5.47
C ALA A 229 1.31 -17.74 6.27
N ALA A 230 1.39 -17.60 7.60
CA ALA A 230 0.24 -17.24 8.44
C ALA A 230 -0.29 -15.84 8.10
N VAL A 231 0.61 -14.86 7.88
CA VAL A 231 0.24 -13.50 7.43
C VAL A 231 -0.47 -13.53 6.08
N THR A 232 0.00 -14.36 5.15
CA THR A 232 -0.64 -14.54 3.85
C THR A 232 -2.03 -15.18 3.97
N ASP A 233 -2.20 -16.20 4.85
CA ASP A 233 -3.48 -16.87 5.04
C ASP A 233 -4.56 -15.91 5.56
N PHE A 234 -4.27 -15.14 6.61
CA PHE A 234 -5.30 -14.22 7.10
C PHE A 234 -5.55 -13.04 6.14
N ASN A 235 -4.55 -12.55 5.41
CA ASN A 235 -4.76 -11.54 4.37
C ASN A 235 -5.65 -12.07 3.25
N GLY A 236 -5.49 -13.33 2.87
CA GLY A 236 -6.36 -13.99 1.89
C GLY A 236 -7.85 -13.94 2.28
N VAL A 237 -8.12 -13.98 3.58
CA VAL A 237 -9.48 -13.90 4.14
C VAL A 237 -9.96 -12.45 4.25
N PHE A 238 -9.16 -11.57 4.83
CA PHE A 238 -9.54 -10.16 4.99
C PHE A 238 -9.79 -9.47 3.66
N PHE A 239 -8.98 -9.79 2.65
CA PHE A 239 -9.11 -9.22 1.31
C PHE A 239 -9.99 -10.04 0.38
N ASP A 240 -10.59 -11.12 0.88
CA ASP A 240 -11.56 -11.93 0.13
C ASP A 240 -11.02 -12.47 -1.20
N VAL A 241 -9.81 -13.01 -1.16
CA VAL A 241 -9.14 -13.58 -2.34
C VAL A 241 -9.97 -14.67 -3.01
N ALA A 242 -10.71 -15.46 -2.19
CA ALA A 242 -11.59 -16.53 -2.66
C ALA A 242 -12.71 -16.02 -3.63
N HIS A 243 -13.11 -14.75 -3.48
CA HIS A 243 -14.11 -14.10 -4.32
C HIS A 243 -13.51 -12.97 -5.19
N ASN A 244 -12.25 -13.13 -5.58
CA ASN A 244 -11.54 -12.17 -6.44
C ASN A 244 -11.53 -10.74 -5.86
N PHE A 245 -11.36 -10.63 -4.54
CA PHE A 245 -11.29 -9.38 -3.78
C PHE A 245 -12.61 -8.58 -3.69
N ALA A 246 -13.75 -9.17 -3.99
CA ALA A 246 -15.04 -8.48 -3.95
C ALA A 246 -15.38 -7.93 -2.57
N GLY A 247 -15.07 -8.66 -1.48
CA GLY A 247 -15.28 -8.25 -0.10
C GLY A 247 -14.03 -7.66 0.57
N CYS A 248 -13.10 -7.09 -0.19
CA CYS A 248 -11.80 -6.63 0.32
C CYS A 248 -11.96 -5.50 1.35
N ILE A 249 -12.63 -4.42 1.02
CA ILE A 249 -12.81 -3.27 1.92
C ILE A 249 -13.73 -3.60 3.08
N PRO A 250 -14.91 -4.24 2.87
CA PRO A 250 -15.74 -4.70 3.98
C PRO A 250 -15.02 -5.67 4.93
N GLY A 251 -14.11 -6.51 4.43
CA GLY A 251 -13.29 -7.40 5.26
C GLY A 251 -12.35 -6.65 6.18
N VAL A 252 -11.69 -5.60 5.70
CA VAL A 252 -10.89 -4.67 6.52
C VAL A 252 -11.78 -3.97 7.55
N HIS A 253 -12.94 -3.45 7.13
CA HIS A 253 -13.89 -2.81 8.03
C HIS A 253 -14.40 -3.76 9.11
N GLU A 254 -14.60 -5.05 8.82
CA GLU A 254 -15.02 -6.04 9.80
C GLU A 254 -13.98 -6.23 10.90
N VAL A 255 -12.69 -6.25 10.57
CA VAL A 255 -11.62 -6.28 11.59
C VAL A 255 -11.67 -5.05 12.48
N LEU A 256 -11.75 -3.85 11.89
CA LEU A 256 -11.85 -2.58 12.64
C LEU A 256 -13.14 -2.51 13.48
N ARG A 257 -14.26 -3.05 12.97
CA ARG A 257 -15.52 -3.15 13.71
C ARG A 257 -15.39 -4.06 14.94
N ARG A 258 -14.73 -5.21 14.81
CA ARG A 258 -14.46 -6.12 15.94
C ARG A 258 -13.60 -5.46 17.01
N GLN A 259 -12.71 -4.57 16.61
CA GLN A 259 -11.88 -3.79 17.52
C GLN A 259 -12.60 -2.56 18.11
N GLY A 260 -13.83 -2.25 17.68
CA GLY A 260 -14.60 -1.08 18.12
C GLY A 260 -14.16 0.24 17.48
N LEU A 261 -13.27 0.20 16.47
CA LEU A 261 -12.78 1.36 15.73
C LEU A 261 -13.75 1.83 14.64
N MET A 262 -14.66 0.94 14.21
CA MET A 262 -15.73 1.26 13.26
C MET A 262 -17.08 0.74 13.77
N ALA A 263 -18.16 1.42 13.39
CA ALA A 263 -19.52 1.03 13.79
C ALA A 263 -20.12 -0.06 12.88
N GLY A 264 -19.58 -0.28 11.68
CA GLY A 264 -20.10 -1.25 10.72
C GLY A 264 -19.10 -1.53 9.59
N THR A 265 -19.55 -2.30 8.60
CA THR A 265 -18.73 -2.76 7.47
C THR A 265 -19.09 -2.09 6.14
N TRP A 266 -20.07 -1.17 6.16
CA TRP A 266 -20.53 -0.51 4.94
C TRP A 266 -19.44 0.28 4.23
N CYS A 267 -19.56 0.35 2.90
CA CYS A 267 -18.71 1.10 1.99
C CYS A 267 -19.48 2.25 1.35
N LEU A 268 -18.78 3.13 0.67
CA LEU A 268 -19.41 4.20 -0.14
C LEU A 268 -20.18 3.62 -1.33
N ASP A 269 -19.73 2.51 -1.88
CA ASP A 269 -20.52 1.68 -2.78
C ASP A 269 -21.37 0.71 -1.93
N PRO A 270 -22.72 0.85 -1.93
CA PRO A 270 -23.58 0.00 -1.11
C PRO A 270 -23.59 -1.47 -1.53
N ASP A 271 -23.14 -1.79 -2.75
CA ASP A 271 -23.05 -3.14 -3.26
C ASP A 271 -21.74 -3.83 -2.80
N GLU A 272 -20.76 -3.07 -2.31
CA GLU A 272 -19.53 -3.61 -1.76
C GLU A 272 -19.75 -4.07 -0.31
N THR A 273 -19.99 -5.37 -0.15
CA THR A 273 -20.32 -6.01 1.14
C THR A 273 -19.43 -7.23 1.37
N LEU A 274 -19.43 -7.76 2.60
CA LEU A 274 -18.79 -9.06 2.86
C LEU A 274 -19.39 -10.14 1.95
N SER A 275 -18.53 -10.92 1.32
CA SER A 275 -18.95 -12.06 0.51
C SER A 275 -19.53 -13.19 1.36
N GLU A 276 -20.30 -14.07 0.75
CA GLU A 276 -20.89 -15.22 1.44
C GLU A 276 -19.80 -16.09 2.10
N GLY A 277 -19.91 -16.30 3.39
CA GLY A 277 -18.96 -17.10 4.17
C GLY A 277 -17.71 -16.35 4.64
N GLN A 278 -17.40 -15.16 4.13
CA GLN A 278 -16.19 -14.41 4.51
C GLN A 278 -16.13 -14.12 6.00
N ALA A 279 -17.24 -13.73 6.65
CA ALA A 279 -17.25 -13.47 8.08
C ALA A 279 -16.85 -14.70 8.92
N ARG A 280 -17.26 -15.91 8.50
CA ARG A 280 -16.87 -17.18 9.14
C ARG A 280 -15.38 -17.49 8.94
N GLU A 281 -14.84 -17.18 7.76
CA GLU A 281 -13.41 -17.33 7.52
C GLU A 281 -12.59 -16.33 8.34
N ILE A 282 -13.10 -15.12 8.56
CA ILE A 282 -12.49 -14.16 9.51
C ILE A 282 -12.48 -14.74 10.93
N ASP A 283 -13.57 -15.39 11.40
CA ASP A 283 -13.55 -16.09 12.70
C ASP A 283 -12.45 -17.15 12.74
N ARG A 284 -12.32 -17.95 11.69
CA ARG A 284 -11.26 -18.98 11.59
C ARG A 284 -9.86 -18.40 11.79
N VAL A 285 -9.50 -17.33 11.10
CA VAL A 285 -8.14 -16.77 11.20
C VAL A 285 -7.89 -16.08 12.54
N TYR A 286 -8.90 -15.51 13.18
CA TYR A 286 -8.80 -15.01 14.54
C TYR A 286 -8.50 -16.14 15.55
N GLU A 287 -9.14 -17.31 15.40
CA GLU A 287 -8.89 -18.49 16.22
C GLU A 287 -7.51 -19.11 15.93
N MET A 288 -7.08 -19.16 14.67
CA MET A 288 -5.81 -19.78 14.29
C MET A 288 -4.59 -18.93 14.63
N TYR A 289 -4.71 -17.60 14.56
CA TYR A 289 -3.57 -16.68 14.70
C TYR A 289 -3.76 -15.62 15.81
N PRO A 290 -4.16 -16.02 17.04
CA PRO A 290 -4.40 -15.05 18.12
C PRO A 290 -3.15 -14.25 18.51
N HIS A 291 -1.96 -14.79 18.21
CA HIS A 291 -0.67 -14.15 18.47
C HIS A 291 -0.26 -13.09 17.44
N LEU A 292 -0.98 -12.98 16.32
CA LEU A 292 -0.73 -12.00 15.26
C LEU A 292 -1.68 -10.80 15.34
N ASN A 293 -2.79 -10.90 16.09
CA ASN A 293 -3.70 -9.78 16.26
C ASN A 293 -3.19 -8.78 17.33
N ASP A 294 -3.79 -7.61 17.38
CA ASP A 294 -3.49 -6.58 18.38
C ASP A 294 -4.72 -6.08 19.15
N ASP A 295 -5.77 -6.90 19.23
CA ASP A 295 -7.04 -6.54 19.86
C ASP A 295 -6.86 -6.06 21.30
N ALA A 296 -5.98 -6.72 22.06
CA ALA A 296 -5.69 -6.33 23.45
C ALA A 296 -5.05 -4.92 23.52
N PHE A 297 -4.17 -4.58 22.58
CA PHE A 297 -3.58 -3.26 22.49
C PHE A 297 -4.62 -2.21 22.10
N VAL A 298 -5.47 -2.50 21.13
CA VAL A 298 -6.57 -1.60 20.71
C VAL A 298 -7.52 -1.38 21.89
N ALA A 299 -7.97 -2.43 22.57
CA ALA A 299 -8.89 -2.32 23.69
C ALA A 299 -8.37 -1.43 24.84
N LEU A 300 -7.06 -1.46 25.11
CA LEU A 300 -6.42 -0.60 26.12
C LEU A 300 -6.43 0.88 25.76
N ASN A 301 -6.43 1.21 24.47
CA ASN A 301 -6.29 2.59 23.98
C ASN A 301 -7.59 3.14 23.39
N LEU A 302 -8.58 2.28 23.12
CA LEU A 302 -9.78 2.62 22.36
C LEU A 302 -10.54 3.83 22.93
N LYS A 303 -10.66 3.88 24.26
CA LYS A 303 -11.37 4.97 24.93
C LYS A 303 -10.72 6.34 24.66
N ASP A 304 -9.40 6.38 24.65
CA ASP A 304 -8.66 7.63 24.44
C ASP A 304 -8.65 8.03 22.96
N TRP A 305 -8.72 7.05 22.06
CA TRP A 305 -8.75 7.30 20.62
C TRP A 305 -10.12 7.72 20.09
N MET A 306 -11.19 7.32 20.77
CA MET A 306 -12.58 7.58 20.37
C MET A 306 -13.22 8.72 21.19
N ALA A 307 -12.45 9.40 22.05
CA ALA A 307 -12.90 10.57 22.83
C ALA A 307 -12.78 11.89 21.98
#